data_335fe41356c209abe9cb86a8ffdfdc6f
#
_entry.id   335fe41356c209abe9cb86a8ffdfdc6f
#
_cell.length_a   1.000
_cell.length_b   1.000
_cell.length_c   1.000
_cell.angle_alpha   90.00
_cell.angle_beta   90.00
_cell.angle_gamma   90.00
#
_symmetry.space_group_name_H-M   'P 1'
#
loop_
_entity.id
_entity.type
_entity.pdbx_description
1 polymer ?
#
loop_
_entity_poly.entity_id
_entity_poly.type
_entity_poly.pdbx_seq_one_letter_code
_entity_poly.pdbx_strand_id
1 'polypeptide(L)'
;CTAPMVKQAVVSIAMQLEEIIPIKINGTVLIVGSVQQIHIDEQRIGKDGFVSLSEEQVLVSQGLDAYFITSPIGRLAYAKP
;
A
#
# COMPACT_ATOMS: atom_id res chain seq x y z
N CYS A 1 -12.96 4.68 -13.31
CA CYS A 1 -12.07 5.55 -12.53
C CYS A 1 -11.38 6.55 -13.43
N THR A 2 -11.45 7.83 -13.07
CA THR A 2 -10.87 8.92 -13.86
C THR A 2 -9.51 9.40 -13.32
N ALA A 3 -9.06 8.89 -12.19
CA ALA A 3 -7.80 9.29 -11.60
C ALA A 3 -6.61 8.80 -12.43
N PRO A 4 -5.57 9.62 -12.60
CA PRO A 4 -4.37 9.17 -13.31
C PRO A 4 -3.61 8.12 -12.51
N MET A 5 -2.95 7.20 -13.23
CA MET A 5 -2.17 6.12 -12.64
C MET A 5 -0.73 6.18 -13.15
N VAL A 6 0.21 5.76 -12.31
CA VAL A 6 1.61 5.63 -12.70
C VAL A 6 1.78 4.31 -13.43
N LYS A 7 2.20 4.36 -14.71
CA LYS A 7 2.32 3.15 -15.54
C LYS A 7 3.31 2.13 -14.99
N GLN A 8 4.40 2.59 -14.39
CA GLN A 8 5.46 1.73 -13.90
C GLN A 8 5.14 1.11 -12.54
N ALA A 9 4.05 1.51 -11.90
CA ALA A 9 3.69 0.98 -10.59
C ALA A 9 3.26 -0.48 -10.70
N VAL A 10 3.77 -1.31 -9.81
CA VAL A 10 3.39 -2.73 -9.74
C VAL A 10 1.97 -2.89 -9.25
N VAL A 11 1.58 -2.07 -8.28
CA VAL A 11 0.22 -2.04 -7.73
C VAL A 11 -0.27 -0.61 -7.77
N SER A 12 -1.48 -0.41 -8.28
CA SER A 12 -2.13 0.91 -8.28
C SER A 12 -3.50 0.77 -7.65
N ILE A 13 -3.82 1.68 -6.74
CA ILE A 13 -5.08 1.66 -6.01
C ILE A 13 -5.79 3.00 -6.24
N ALA A 14 -6.98 2.95 -6.82
CA ALA A 14 -7.83 4.12 -6.98
C ALA A 14 -8.76 4.23 -5.79
N MET A 15 -8.80 5.41 -5.18
CA MET A 15 -9.56 5.63 -3.97
C MET A 15 -10.44 6.86 -4.11
N GLN A 16 -11.52 6.86 -3.35
CA GLN A 16 -12.40 8.02 -3.20
C GLN A 16 -12.18 8.62 -1.82
N LEU A 17 -12.02 9.94 -1.76
CA LEU A 17 -11.85 10.62 -0.48
C LEU A 17 -13.13 10.49 0.33
N GLU A 18 -13.02 10.00 1.58
CA GLU A 18 -14.15 9.85 2.48
C GLU A 18 -14.08 10.86 3.63
N GLU A 19 -12.90 11.08 4.19
CA GLU A 19 -12.78 11.89 5.39
C GLU A 19 -11.39 12.53 5.48
N ILE A 20 -11.35 13.76 6.01
CA ILE A 20 -10.12 14.45 6.34
C ILE A 20 -10.18 14.78 7.82
N ILE A 21 -9.22 14.24 8.60
CA ILE A 21 -9.19 14.42 10.05
C ILE A 21 -7.97 15.28 10.41
N PRO A 22 -8.18 16.55 10.86
CA PRO A 22 -7.05 17.37 11.30
C PRO A 22 -6.47 16.84 12.62
N ILE A 23 -5.14 16.82 12.70
CA ILE A 23 -4.42 16.47 13.93
C ILE A 23 -3.77 17.73 14.46
N LYS A 24 -4.39 18.31 15.49
CA LYS A 24 -4.03 19.64 15.97
C LYS A 24 -2.64 19.72 16.56
N ILE A 25 -2.17 18.64 17.20
CA ILE A 25 -0.92 18.65 17.94
C ILE A 25 0.31 18.92 17.06
N ASN A 26 0.24 18.56 15.78
CA ASN A 26 1.37 18.75 14.86
C ASN A 26 0.99 19.42 13.55
N GLY A 27 -0.25 19.89 13.41
CA GLY A 27 -0.68 20.59 12.19
C GLY A 27 -0.80 19.72 10.95
N THR A 28 -0.87 18.41 11.11
CA THR A 28 -1.03 17.48 9.99
C THR A 28 -2.48 17.08 9.81
N VAL A 29 -2.77 16.33 8.74
CA VAL A 29 -4.10 15.77 8.51
C VAL A 29 -3.98 14.28 8.21
N LEU A 30 -4.97 13.51 8.65
CA LEU A 30 -5.15 12.12 8.27
C LEU A 30 -6.23 12.07 7.19
N ILE A 31 -5.90 11.47 6.06
CA ILE A 31 -6.83 11.34 4.95
C ILE A 31 -7.32 9.90 4.88
N VAL A 32 -8.64 9.73 4.90
CA VAL A 32 -9.27 8.41 4.82
C VAL A 32 -9.98 8.30 3.48
N GLY A 33 -9.69 7.24 2.75
CA GLY A 33 -10.34 6.98 1.48
C GLY A 33 -10.88 5.57 1.39
N SER A 34 -11.89 5.38 0.58
CA SER A 34 -12.40 4.06 0.25
C SER A 34 -11.76 3.55 -1.04
N VAL A 35 -11.41 2.27 -1.05
CA VAL A 35 -10.80 1.65 -2.22
C VAL A 35 -11.87 1.40 -3.27
N GLN A 36 -11.67 1.93 -4.48
CA GLN A 36 -12.60 1.77 -5.59
C GLN A 36 -12.12 0.72 -6.60
N GLN A 37 -10.82 0.75 -6.90
CA GLN A 37 -10.22 -0.18 -7.85
C GLN A 37 -8.80 -0.52 -7.41
N ILE A 38 -8.38 -1.76 -7.68
CA ILE A 38 -7.00 -2.19 -7.48
C ILE A 38 -6.52 -2.75 -8.81
N HIS A 39 -5.39 -2.23 -9.28
CA HIS A 39 -4.75 -2.68 -10.52
C HIS A 39 -3.47 -3.42 -10.18
N ILE A 40 -3.47 -4.72 -10.43
CA ILE A 40 -2.32 -5.59 -10.19
C ILE A 40 -2.39 -6.76 -11.17
N ASP A 41 -1.23 -7.24 -11.62
CA ASP A 41 -1.14 -8.44 -12.43
C ASP A 41 -1.50 -9.65 -11.58
N GLU A 42 -2.41 -10.49 -12.06
CA GLU A 42 -2.85 -11.69 -11.34
C GLU A 42 -1.70 -12.63 -10.98
N GLN A 43 -0.67 -12.67 -11.80
CA GLN A 43 0.50 -13.51 -11.57
C GLN A 43 1.27 -13.12 -10.30
N ARG A 44 1.05 -11.92 -9.80
CA ARG A 44 1.72 -11.41 -8.60
C ARG A 44 0.94 -11.69 -7.33
N ILE A 45 -0.26 -12.23 -7.46
CA ILE A 45 -1.13 -12.57 -6.32
C ILE A 45 -0.95 -14.04 -6.01
N GLY A 46 -0.57 -14.37 -4.77
CA GLY A 46 -0.44 -15.74 -4.31
C GLY A 46 -1.80 -16.42 -4.19
N LYS A 47 -1.79 -17.73 -3.95
CA LYS A 47 -3.02 -18.53 -3.87
C LYS A 47 -3.95 -18.07 -2.76
N ASP A 48 -3.39 -17.52 -1.69
CA ASP A 48 -4.14 -17.02 -0.55
C ASP A 48 -4.39 -15.51 -0.62
N GLY A 49 -4.14 -14.88 -1.77
CA GLY A 49 -4.30 -13.45 -1.97
C GLY A 49 -3.11 -12.61 -1.53
N PHE A 50 -2.04 -13.25 -1.06
CA PHE A 50 -0.86 -12.53 -0.59
C PHE A 50 -0.04 -11.99 -1.77
N VAL A 51 0.39 -10.72 -1.66
CA VAL A 51 1.33 -10.10 -2.59
C VAL A 51 2.61 -9.80 -1.82
N SER A 52 3.74 -10.41 -2.25
CA SER A 52 5.01 -10.17 -1.58
C SER A 52 5.61 -8.86 -2.09
N LEU A 53 5.65 -7.85 -1.23
CA LEU A 53 6.21 -6.55 -1.58
C LEU A 53 7.73 -6.62 -1.79
N SER A 54 8.42 -7.53 -1.09
CA SER A 54 9.87 -7.68 -1.25
C SER A 54 10.23 -8.28 -2.60
N GLU A 55 9.45 -9.25 -3.11
CA GLU A 55 9.67 -9.82 -4.43
C GLU A 55 9.45 -8.80 -5.54
N GLU A 56 8.53 -7.86 -5.32
CA GLU A 56 8.25 -6.79 -6.27
C GLU A 56 9.16 -5.58 -6.08
N GLN A 57 10.11 -5.65 -5.17
CA GLN A 57 11.07 -4.59 -4.88
C GLN A 57 10.40 -3.26 -4.53
N VAL A 58 9.30 -3.33 -3.79
CA VAL A 58 8.62 -2.14 -3.29
C VAL A 58 9.45 -1.52 -2.17
N LEU A 59 9.69 -0.22 -2.27
CA LEU A 59 10.49 0.47 -1.28
C LEU A 59 9.75 0.61 0.05
N VAL A 60 10.52 0.50 1.12
CA VAL A 60 10.03 0.74 2.48
C VAL A 60 10.76 1.96 3.02
N SER A 61 10.03 2.88 3.63
CA SER A 61 10.63 4.06 4.22
C SER A 61 10.76 3.95 5.72
N GLN A 62 11.83 4.54 6.25
CA GLN A 62 12.02 4.69 7.68
C GLN A 62 12.30 6.16 7.97
N GLY A 63 11.50 6.77 8.83
CA GLY A 63 11.59 8.20 9.06
C GLY A 63 11.16 8.98 7.83
N LEU A 64 11.79 10.12 7.59
CA LEU A 64 11.39 11.03 6.51
C LEU A 64 12.15 10.83 5.20
N ASP A 65 13.35 10.24 5.27
CA ASP A 65 14.26 10.26 4.12
C ASP A 65 15.04 8.97 3.89
N ALA A 66 14.82 7.93 4.68
CA ALA A 66 15.54 6.67 4.50
C ALA A 66 14.65 5.64 3.79
N TYR A 67 15.19 4.99 2.77
CA TYR A 67 14.46 4.03 1.95
C TYR A 67 15.21 2.70 1.89
N PHE A 68 14.49 1.62 1.88
CA PHE A 68 15.05 0.27 1.89
C PHE A 68 14.33 -0.63 0.91
N ILE A 69 15.07 -1.60 0.36
CA ILE A 69 14.48 -2.76 -0.30
C ILE A 69 14.51 -3.89 0.74
N THR A 70 13.38 -4.55 0.93
CA THR A 70 13.24 -5.54 2.00
C THR A 70 13.62 -6.94 1.53
N SER A 71 14.02 -7.79 2.50
CA SER A 71 14.17 -9.23 2.29
C SER A 71 13.20 -9.94 3.23
N PRO A 72 12.47 -10.96 2.74
CA PRO A 72 11.52 -11.64 3.61
C PRO A 72 12.25 -12.51 4.62
N ILE A 73 11.75 -12.54 5.86
CA ILE A 73 12.23 -13.45 6.89
C ILE A 73 11.31 -14.68 6.96
N GLY A 74 10.01 -14.47 6.81
CA GLY A 74 9.04 -15.55 6.87
C GLY A 74 7.63 -15.00 7.06
N ARG A 75 6.67 -15.90 7.07
CA ARG A 75 5.26 -15.57 7.32
C ARG A 75 4.75 -16.42 8.47
N LEU A 76 3.95 -15.80 9.32
CA LEU A 76 3.24 -16.49 10.38
C LEU A 76 1.79 -16.72 9.95
N ALA A 77 1.13 -17.70 10.60
CA ALA A 77 -0.27 -17.93 10.35
C ALA A 77 -1.08 -16.68 10.70
N TYR A 78 -2.14 -16.44 9.92
CA TYR A 78 -3.00 -15.27 10.17
C TYR A 78 -3.64 -15.38 11.56
N ALA A 79 -3.43 -14.35 12.36
CA ALA A 79 -4.00 -14.29 13.70
C ALA A 79 -5.47 -13.89 13.62
N LYS A 80 -6.35 -14.79 14.05
CA LYS A 80 -7.79 -14.53 14.08
C LYS A 80 -8.22 -14.30 15.53
N PRO A 81 -9.15 -13.34 15.76
CA PRO A 81 -9.71 -13.17 17.11
C PRO A 81 -10.54 -14.37 17.55
#